data_86ab2d2141e33c47f9e3c2d324415ab2
#
_entry.id   86ab2d2141e33c47f9e3c2d324415ab2
#
_cell.length_a   1.000
_cell.length_b   1.000
_cell.length_c   1.000
_cell.angle_alpha   90.00
_cell.angle_beta   90.00
_cell.angle_gamma   90.00
#
_symmetry.space_group_name_H-M   'P 1'
#
loop_
_entity.id
_entity.type
_entity.pdbx_description
1 polymer ?
#
loop_
_entity_poly.entity_id
_entity_poly.type
_entity_poly.pdbx_seq_one_letter_code
_entity_poly.pdbx_strand_id
1 'polypeptide(L)'
;MKKVRFYFFYFFGFFIVSLYSSSVFASCWLDKNETMLAHHFDFGNIVVPPNAPVGTVLASQAKGNNGDVNIHCDTGGTIHYWLNPPWVNPTSIDNTYATNIPGVGIRVGARGGDWWLSPIDGHPAIVGPSMRIMTGYIEFSVIKTAEVTSGGSLDTGFVGYIVDDFGTHAVEVWLNNASISLPACNLNDGKPIDVDFGSAIATTDVASGKIERSIDYKLTCSYDNYGLKVRILGTGAAFNNDLLQTNINEPGIKFKADEIDFPLNTEFNFASAAAKPVLKAILTQQAGSHLPAGDFTASATMRVEYQ
;
A
#
# COMPACT_ATOMS: atom_id res chain seq x y z
N MET A 1 23.77 81.88 74.77
CA MET A 1 24.70 81.13 73.92
C MET A 1 23.88 80.02 73.25
N LYS A 2 23.46 80.23 71.98
CA LYS A 2 22.72 79.25 71.19
C LYS A 2 23.65 78.63 70.14
N LYS A 3 23.85 77.32 70.17
CA LYS A 3 24.63 76.57 69.18
C LYS A 3 23.73 76.22 68.01
N VAL A 4 24.09 76.61 66.80
CA VAL A 4 23.48 76.24 65.57
C VAL A 4 24.21 74.97 65.04
N ARG A 5 23.50 73.84 64.82
CA ARG A 5 24.05 72.67 64.17
C ARG A 5 23.65 72.68 62.68
N PHE A 6 24.65 72.71 61.81
CA PHE A 6 24.50 72.51 60.38
C PHE A 6 24.44 70.98 60.09
N TYR A 7 23.36 70.51 59.46
CA TYR A 7 23.27 69.18 58.88
C TYR A 7 23.63 69.25 57.40
N PHE A 8 24.71 68.53 57.03
CA PHE A 8 25.11 68.35 55.65
C PHE A 8 24.32 67.16 55.10
N PHE A 9 23.38 67.38 54.18
CA PHE A 9 22.72 66.32 53.44
C PHE A 9 23.61 65.97 52.26
N TYR A 10 24.18 64.74 52.29
CA TYR A 10 24.78 64.10 51.13
C TYR A 10 23.67 63.57 50.24
N PHE A 11 23.46 64.19 49.09
CA PHE A 11 22.60 63.73 48.05
C PHE A 11 23.37 62.64 47.21
N PHE A 12 23.19 61.40 47.55
CA PHE A 12 23.74 60.28 46.78
C PHE A 12 22.84 60.05 45.56
N GLY A 13 23.22 60.67 44.46
CA GLY A 13 22.57 60.45 43.16
C GLY A 13 22.78 58.99 42.68
N PHE A 14 21.77 58.14 42.86
CA PHE A 14 21.74 56.76 42.29
C PHE A 14 21.50 56.88 40.80
N PHE A 15 22.57 56.82 40.02
CA PHE A 15 22.49 56.77 38.56
C PHE A 15 22.04 55.37 38.20
N ILE A 16 20.74 55.12 38.02
CA ILE A 16 20.18 53.88 37.49
C ILE A 16 20.48 53.85 35.96
N VAL A 17 21.57 53.20 35.59
CA VAL A 17 21.85 52.84 34.23
C VAL A 17 20.86 51.71 33.90
N SER A 18 19.73 52.06 33.28
CA SER A 18 18.82 51.11 32.68
C SER A 18 19.57 50.45 31.53
N LEU A 19 20.15 49.26 31.77
CA LEU A 19 20.59 48.35 30.72
C LEU A 19 19.35 47.89 29.96
N TYR A 20 19.01 48.61 28.91
CA TYR A 20 18.13 48.08 27.87
C TYR A 20 18.90 46.92 27.22
N SER A 21 18.75 45.72 27.76
CA SER A 21 19.05 44.53 26.99
C SER A 21 18.03 44.49 25.85
N SER A 22 18.41 44.99 24.68
CA SER A 22 17.74 44.65 23.46
C SER A 22 17.82 43.15 23.34
N SER A 23 16.75 42.45 23.68
CA SER A 23 16.57 41.08 23.28
C SER A 23 16.62 41.08 21.76
N VAL A 24 17.77 40.72 21.21
CA VAL A 24 17.89 40.38 19.79
C VAL A 24 17.07 39.13 19.65
N PHE A 25 15.84 39.28 19.16
CA PHE A 25 15.03 38.11 18.78
C PHE A 25 15.73 37.49 17.58
N ALA A 26 16.20 36.28 17.77
CA ALA A 26 16.61 35.46 16.66
C ALA A 26 15.42 35.35 15.69
N SER A 27 15.64 35.51 14.41
CA SER A 27 14.63 35.36 13.38
C SER A 27 15.17 34.54 12.24
N CYS A 28 14.30 33.70 11.69
CA CYS A 28 14.56 33.03 10.44
C CYS A 28 13.54 33.52 9.40
N TRP A 29 13.93 33.52 8.15
CA TRP A 29 13.07 33.92 7.03
C TRP A 29 13.47 33.16 5.75
N LEU A 30 12.56 33.13 4.81
CA LEU A 30 12.88 32.66 3.46
C LEU A 30 13.73 33.73 2.75
N ASP A 31 14.71 33.30 1.96
CA ASP A 31 15.52 34.22 1.16
C ASP A 31 14.64 35.09 0.26
N LYS A 32 15.13 36.27 -0.06
CA LYS A 32 14.44 37.25 -0.92
C LYS A 32 14.05 36.58 -2.25
N ASN A 33 12.77 36.64 -2.59
CA ASN A 33 12.11 36.07 -3.75
C ASN A 33 11.80 34.55 -3.64
N GLU A 34 12.03 33.93 -2.51
CA GLU A 34 11.58 32.56 -2.28
C GLU A 34 10.22 32.54 -1.56
N THR A 35 9.39 31.58 -1.91
CA THR A 35 8.08 31.34 -1.31
C THR A 35 8.10 29.97 -0.69
N MET A 36 7.22 29.75 0.30
CA MET A 36 6.97 28.42 0.83
C MET A 36 6.64 27.44 -0.32
N LEU A 37 7.28 26.28 -0.32
CA LEU A 37 7.03 25.22 -1.29
C LEU A 37 5.94 24.28 -0.81
N ALA A 38 4.85 24.18 -1.55
CA ALA A 38 3.82 23.17 -1.31
C ALA A 38 3.99 22.00 -2.27
N HIS A 39 4.34 20.82 -1.75
CA HIS A 39 4.47 19.60 -2.52
C HIS A 39 3.21 18.74 -2.40
N HIS A 40 2.51 18.56 -3.51
CA HIS A 40 1.29 17.76 -3.60
C HIS A 40 1.58 16.41 -4.24
N PHE A 41 1.30 15.31 -3.54
CA PHE A 41 1.52 13.95 -4.01
C PHE A 41 0.21 13.30 -4.41
N ASP A 42 0.23 12.56 -5.52
CA ASP A 42 -0.89 11.80 -6.05
C ASP A 42 -0.37 10.44 -6.51
N PHE A 43 -0.73 9.39 -5.79
CA PHE A 43 -0.29 8.04 -6.10
C PHE A 43 -1.31 7.25 -6.92
N GLY A 44 -2.56 7.73 -7.00
CA GLY A 44 -3.62 6.96 -7.62
C GLY A 44 -3.87 5.63 -6.89
N ASN A 45 -4.07 4.56 -7.66
CA ASN A 45 -4.27 3.22 -7.10
C ASN A 45 -2.94 2.45 -7.01
N ILE A 46 -2.59 2.04 -5.81
CA ILE A 46 -1.41 1.24 -5.49
C ILE A 46 -1.86 -0.20 -5.28
N VAL A 47 -1.43 -1.12 -6.14
CA VAL A 47 -1.70 -2.55 -5.97
C VAL A 47 -0.58 -3.17 -5.13
N VAL A 48 -0.92 -3.80 -4.02
CA VAL A 48 0.07 -4.48 -3.17
C VAL A 48 0.61 -5.71 -3.92
N PRO A 49 1.93 -5.84 -4.12
CA PRO A 49 2.46 -7.03 -4.78
C PRO A 49 2.17 -8.30 -3.98
N PRO A 50 1.82 -9.43 -4.63
CA PRO A 50 1.68 -10.71 -3.95
C PRO A 50 2.95 -11.06 -3.16
N ASN A 51 2.81 -11.55 -1.94
CA ASN A 51 3.93 -11.95 -1.07
C ASN A 51 5.00 -10.87 -0.82
N ALA A 52 4.69 -9.60 -1.03
CA ALA A 52 5.61 -8.51 -0.72
C ALA A 52 6.01 -8.59 0.76
N PRO A 53 7.31 -8.63 1.11
CA PRO A 53 7.75 -8.64 2.50
C PRO A 53 7.42 -7.32 3.20
N VAL A 54 7.36 -7.37 4.54
CA VAL A 54 7.28 -6.16 5.37
C VAL A 54 8.52 -5.30 5.09
N GLY A 55 8.33 -3.97 4.98
CA GLY A 55 9.36 -3.03 4.57
C GLY A 55 9.38 -2.73 3.06
N THR A 56 8.60 -3.44 2.25
CA THR A 56 8.51 -3.15 0.80
C THR A 56 7.93 -1.75 0.57
N VAL A 57 8.63 -0.94 -0.23
CA VAL A 57 8.11 0.31 -0.76
C VAL A 57 7.09 -0.01 -1.85
N LEU A 58 5.81 0.21 -1.55
CA LEU A 58 4.69 -0.05 -2.46
C LEU A 58 4.60 1.01 -3.56
N ALA A 59 4.87 2.26 -3.20
CA ALA A 59 4.97 3.38 -4.13
C ALA A 59 5.88 4.47 -3.54
N SER A 60 6.58 5.20 -4.38
CA SER A 60 7.38 6.36 -3.97
C SER A 60 7.35 7.43 -5.06
N GLN A 61 7.29 8.68 -4.64
CA GLN A 61 7.45 9.85 -5.50
C GLN A 61 8.40 10.84 -4.82
N ALA A 62 9.20 11.53 -5.61
CA ALA A 62 10.03 12.62 -5.15
C ALA A 62 9.69 13.91 -5.90
N LYS A 63 9.63 15.03 -5.18
CA LYS A 63 9.33 16.36 -5.74
C LYS A 63 10.33 17.39 -5.24
N GLY A 64 10.47 18.47 -5.98
CA GLY A 64 11.45 19.52 -5.72
C GLY A 64 12.76 19.33 -6.49
N ASN A 65 13.69 20.23 -6.27
CA ASN A 65 15.05 20.19 -6.81
C ASN A 65 16.09 20.49 -5.72
N ASN A 66 17.36 20.15 -6.01
CA ASN A 66 18.47 20.62 -5.17
C ASN A 66 18.57 22.16 -5.28
N GLY A 67 18.42 22.85 -4.15
CA GLY A 67 18.51 24.30 -4.09
C GLY A 67 17.17 25.02 -3.99
N ASP A 68 16.04 24.30 -3.95
CA ASP A 68 14.75 24.92 -3.66
C ASP A 68 14.67 25.30 -2.19
N VAL A 69 14.15 26.45 -1.91
CA VAL A 69 13.94 27.11 -0.62
C VAL A 69 15.13 27.09 0.33
N ASN A 70 15.64 28.27 0.58
CA ASN A 70 16.62 28.52 1.61
C ASN A 70 15.96 29.22 2.81
N ILE A 71 16.09 28.65 3.98
CA ILE A 71 15.83 29.33 5.23
C ILE A 71 17.11 30.03 5.65
N HIS A 72 17.01 31.31 5.96
CA HIS A 72 18.10 32.12 6.46
C HIS A 72 17.81 32.50 7.92
N CYS A 73 18.74 32.21 8.83
CA CYS A 73 18.62 32.60 10.23
C CYS A 73 19.74 33.57 10.59
N ASP A 74 19.45 34.71 11.25
CA ASP A 74 20.42 35.72 11.58
C ASP A 74 21.32 35.38 12.79
N THR A 75 20.79 34.66 13.78
CA THR A 75 21.49 34.30 15.02
C THR A 75 21.61 32.79 15.23
N GLY A 76 21.21 31.99 14.24
CA GLY A 76 21.01 30.57 14.41
C GLY A 76 19.65 30.24 15.02
N GLY A 77 19.23 29.00 14.89
CA GLY A 77 17.92 28.52 15.33
C GLY A 77 17.79 27.03 15.14
N THR A 78 16.59 26.53 15.33
CA THR A 78 16.26 25.13 15.09
C THR A 78 15.22 25.04 13.99
N ILE A 79 15.40 24.07 13.10
CA ILE A 79 14.42 23.72 12.09
C ILE A 79 13.81 22.38 12.47
N HIS A 80 12.51 22.30 12.37
CA HIS A 80 11.71 21.14 12.72
C HIS A 80 11.03 20.55 11.50
N TYR A 81 10.98 19.23 11.46
CA TYR A 81 10.41 18.41 10.37
C TYR A 81 9.20 17.66 10.90
N TRP A 82 8.05 18.32 10.94
CA TRP A 82 6.84 17.82 11.58
C TRP A 82 5.95 17.00 10.65
N LEU A 83 5.46 15.89 11.20
CA LEU A 83 4.40 15.08 10.62
C LEU A 83 3.09 15.33 11.38
N ASN A 84 2.00 15.55 10.67
CA ASN A 84 0.70 15.89 11.24
C ASN A 84 -0.21 14.66 11.46
N PRO A 85 -1.19 14.76 12.38
CA PRO A 85 -2.30 13.80 12.41
C PRO A 85 -3.02 13.71 11.06
N PRO A 86 -3.52 12.52 10.68
CA PRO A 86 -3.61 11.30 11.49
C PRO A 86 -2.34 10.43 11.51
N TRP A 87 -1.30 10.78 10.78
CA TRP A 87 -0.09 9.95 10.57
C TRP A 87 0.92 10.06 11.72
N VAL A 88 0.48 9.89 12.96
CA VAL A 88 1.33 10.08 14.16
C VAL A 88 1.69 8.77 14.87
N ASN A 89 1.10 7.64 14.48
CA ASN A 89 1.34 6.36 15.12
C ASN A 89 2.53 5.65 14.46
N PRO A 90 3.65 5.40 15.17
CA PRO A 90 4.81 4.73 14.61
C PRO A 90 4.49 3.27 14.28
N THR A 91 5.17 2.72 13.29
CA THR A 91 5.13 1.30 12.93
C THR A 91 6.39 0.58 13.39
N SER A 92 6.53 -0.70 13.06
CA SER A 92 7.77 -1.46 13.28
C SER A 92 8.90 -1.10 12.30
N ILE A 93 8.61 -0.28 11.30
CA ILE A 93 9.59 0.19 10.30
C ILE A 93 10.02 1.60 10.67
N ASP A 94 11.31 1.83 10.74
CA ASP A 94 11.88 3.12 11.13
C ASP A 94 11.35 4.26 10.27
N ASN A 95 11.04 5.40 10.92
CA ASN A 95 10.52 6.62 10.30
C ASN A 95 9.26 6.42 9.47
N THR A 96 8.50 5.36 9.75
CA THR A 96 7.28 5.00 9.03
C THR A 96 6.07 5.02 9.97
N TYR A 97 5.03 5.73 9.58
CA TYR A 97 3.85 5.98 10.41
C TYR A 97 2.61 5.34 9.77
N ALA A 98 1.76 4.78 10.64
CA ALA A 98 0.58 4.04 10.20
C ALA A 98 -0.42 4.95 9.48
N THR A 99 -1.11 4.38 8.50
CA THR A 99 -2.26 4.98 7.82
C THR A 99 -3.57 4.41 8.38
N ASN A 100 -4.69 4.87 7.82
CA ASN A 100 -6.02 4.30 8.08
C ASN A 100 -6.19 2.88 7.51
N ILE A 101 -5.25 2.38 6.67
CA ILE A 101 -5.28 1.01 6.14
C ILE A 101 -4.30 0.14 6.91
N PRO A 102 -4.77 -0.88 7.66
CA PRO A 102 -3.90 -1.79 8.39
C PRO A 102 -2.84 -2.46 7.49
N GLY A 103 -1.60 -2.47 7.95
CA GLY A 103 -0.47 -3.02 7.20
C GLY A 103 0.16 -2.06 6.19
N VAL A 104 -0.33 -0.82 6.11
CA VAL A 104 0.22 0.24 5.24
C VAL A 104 0.65 1.42 6.09
N GLY A 105 1.85 1.93 5.83
CA GLY A 105 2.40 3.13 6.44
C GLY A 105 2.94 4.11 5.40
N ILE A 106 3.19 5.33 5.84
CA ILE A 106 3.86 6.37 5.06
C ILE A 106 5.18 6.76 5.68
N ARG A 107 6.11 7.17 4.85
CA ARG A 107 7.39 7.77 5.22
C ARG A 107 7.66 8.96 4.32
N VAL A 108 7.92 10.12 4.92
CA VAL A 108 8.14 11.38 4.21
C VAL A 108 9.41 12.05 4.73
N GLY A 109 10.29 12.46 3.83
CA GLY A 109 11.55 13.11 4.22
C GLY A 109 12.44 13.48 3.05
N ALA A 110 13.71 13.70 3.31
CA ALA A 110 14.68 13.95 2.25
C ALA A 110 14.88 12.73 1.37
N ARG A 111 14.99 12.94 0.08
CA ARG A 111 15.45 11.91 -0.83
C ARG A 111 16.89 11.52 -0.48
N GLY A 112 17.09 10.24 -0.16
CA GLY A 112 18.38 9.74 0.31
C GLY A 112 18.46 9.52 1.82
N GLY A 113 17.49 10.01 2.60
CA GLY A 113 17.33 9.66 4.00
C GLY A 113 18.06 10.52 5.02
N ASP A 114 18.47 11.74 4.65
CA ASP A 114 19.20 12.63 5.56
C ASP A 114 18.33 13.13 6.73
N TRP A 115 17.01 13.24 6.52
CA TRP A 115 16.02 13.59 7.53
C TRP A 115 14.62 13.09 7.15
N TRP A 116 13.76 12.94 8.17
CA TRP A 116 12.38 12.47 8.02
C TRP A 116 11.42 13.35 8.80
N LEU A 117 10.19 13.52 8.34
CA LEU A 117 9.13 14.11 9.12
C LEU A 117 8.78 13.19 10.29
N SER A 118 8.62 13.77 11.49
CA SER A 118 8.31 13.05 12.72
C SER A 118 7.23 13.77 13.52
N PRO A 119 6.29 13.04 14.14
CA PRO A 119 5.28 13.64 15.02
C PRO A 119 5.76 13.81 16.47
N ILE A 120 6.94 13.27 16.84
CA ILE A 120 7.39 13.19 18.24
C ILE A 120 8.26 14.36 18.64
N ASP A 121 9.29 14.63 17.86
CA ASP A 121 10.30 15.66 18.18
C ASP A 121 10.57 16.60 16.99
N GLY A 122 9.90 16.36 15.85
CA GLY A 122 10.11 17.12 14.63
C GLY A 122 11.54 17.00 14.07
N HIS A 123 12.31 16.00 14.50
CA HIS A 123 13.72 15.82 14.10
C HIS A 123 14.50 17.14 14.03
N PRO A 124 14.70 17.85 15.14
CA PRO A 124 15.26 19.18 15.11
C PRO A 124 16.67 19.21 14.54
N ALA A 125 16.91 20.10 13.59
CA ALA A 125 18.23 20.40 13.04
C ALA A 125 18.70 21.78 13.51
N ILE A 126 19.84 21.85 14.19
CA ILE A 126 20.44 23.13 14.64
C ILE A 126 21.06 23.82 13.43
N VAL A 127 20.68 25.08 13.25
CA VAL A 127 21.14 25.95 12.18
C VAL A 127 22.00 27.06 12.75
N GLY A 128 23.21 27.20 12.24
CA GLY A 128 24.10 28.31 12.65
C GLY A 128 23.68 29.67 12.07
N PRO A 129 24.27 30.76 12.56
CA PRO A 129 24.01 32.10 12.03
C PRO A 129 24.40 32.20 10.55
N SER A 130 23.53 32.82 9.76
CA SER A 130 23.69 32.98 8.31
C SER A 130 23.74 31.66 7.53
N MET A 131 23.20 30.59 8.08
CA MET A 131 23.10 29.29 7.39
C MET A 131 21.92 29.29 6.45
N ARG A 132 22.17 28.82 5.24
CA ARG A 132 21.12 28.54 4.23
C ARG A 132 20.83 27.05 4.26
N ILE A 133 19.55 26.69 4.38
CA ILE A 133 19.12 25.30 4.34
C ILE A 133 18.36 25.06 3.06
N MET A 134 18.90 24.17 2.26
CA MET A 134 18.22 23.68 1.08
C MET A 134 17.26 22.55 1.49
N THR A 135 15.97 22.80 1.35
CA THR A 135 14.91 21.83 1.68
C THR A 135 14.47 20.96 0.48
N GLY A 136 15.18 21.07 -0.58
CA GLY A 136 15.08 20.60 -1.94
C GLY A 136 14.19 19.39 -2.26
N TYR A 137 14.73 18.19 -2.18
CA TYR A 137 14.01 16.99 -2.59
C TYR A 137 13.22 16.35 -1.45
N ILE A 138 11.89 16.38 -1.54
CA ILE A 138 11.00 15.63 -0.65
C ILE A 138 10.62 14.31 -1.32
N GLU A 139 10.89 13.21 -0.65
CA GLU A 139 10.42 11.88 -1.02
C GLU A 139 9.26 11.46 -0.12
N PHE A 140 8.17 11.05 -0.74
CA PHE A 140 7.01 10.47 -0.08
C PHE A 140 6.91 9.00 -0.50
N SER A 141 6.97 8.09 0.46
CA SER A 141 6.89 6.65 0.24
C SER A 141 5.71 6.04 0.97
N VAL A 142 5.00 5.14 0.30
CA VAL A 142 3.98 4.25 0.87
C VAL A 142 4.62 2.88 1.07
N ILE A 143 4.55 2.32 2.28
CA ILE A 143 5.35 1.16 2.69
C ILE A 143 4.46 0.09 3.30
N LYS A 144 4.70 -1.19 2.96
CA LYS A 144 4.07 -2.34 3.63
C LYS A 144 4.66 -2.50 5.03
N THR A 145 3.86 -2.35 6.07
CA THR A 145 4.30 -2.43 7.48
C THR A 145 3.85 -3.69 8.20
N ALA A 146 2.82 -4.35 7.66
CA ALA A 146 2.33 -5.67 8.09
C ALA A 146 1.58 -6.34 6.95
N GLU A 147 0.88 -7.45 7.20
CA GLU A 147 0.00 -8.06 6.20
C GLU A 147 -1.16 -7.13 5.88
N VAL A 148 -1.39 -6.87 4.58
CA VAL A 148 -2.49 -6.04 4.07
C VAL A 148 -3.64 -6.96 3.68
N THR A 149 -4.71 -6.95 4.46
CA THR A 149 -5.88 -7.83 4.26
C THR A 149 -7.07 -7.13 3.62
N SER A 150 -7.04 -5.80 3.51
CA SER A 150 -8.08 -4.99 2.88
C SER A 150 -7.49 -3.81 2.13
N GLY A 151 -8.13 -3.44 1.04
CA GLY A 151 -7.84 -2.22 0.31
C GLY A 151 -8.77 -1.07 0.75
N GLY A 152 -8.58 0.09 0.16
CA GLY A 152 -9.39 1.29 0.38
C GLY A 152 -8.63 2.57 0.04
N SER A 153 -9.28 3.71 0.21
CA SER A 153 -8.63 5.02 0.07
C SER A 153 -7.81 5.33 1.32
N LEU A 154 -6.62 5.86 1.14
CA LEU A 154 -5.84 6.45 2.23
C LEU A 154 -6.46 7.78 2.65
N ASP A 155 -6.29 8.14 3.93
CA ASP A 155 -6.55 9.50 4.37
C ASP A 155 -5.70 10.47 3.55
N THR A 156 -6.29 11.61 3.18
CA THR A 156 -5.65 12.64 2.37
C THR A 156 -5.63 13.97 3.09
N GLY A 157 -4.81 14.92 2.63
CA GLY A 157 -4.73 16.26 3.20
C GLY A 157 -3.31 16.69 3.53
N PHE A 158 -3.19 17.56 4.51
CA PHE A 158 -1.93 18.16 4.96
C PHE A 158 -1.14 17.17 5.81
N VAL A 159 -0.08 16.60 5.23
CA VAL A 159 0.70 15.51 5.83
C VAL A 159 1.75 16.02 6.81
N GLY A 160 2.42 17.11 6.48
CA GLY A 160 3.46 17.65 7.34
C GLY A 160 4.20 18.84 6.74
N TYR A 161 5.20 19.35 7.46
CA TYR A 161 5.86 20.60 7.10
C TYR A 161 7.26 20.71 7.70
N ILE A 162 8.04 21.62 7.12
CA ILE A 162 9.33 22.09 7.66
C ILE A 162 9.15 23.52 8.12
N VAL A 163 9.51 23.78 9.37
CA VAL A 163 9.29 25.07 10.03
C VAL A 163 10.47 25.41 10.95
N ASP A 164 10.75 26.70 11.13
CA ASP A 164 11.69 27.18 12.12
C ASP A 164 11.03 27.38 13.52
N ASP A 165 11.83 27.75 14.52
CA ASP A 165 11.36 28.05 15.88
C ASP A 165 10.40 29.26 15.95
N PHE A 166 10.31 30.07 14.90
CA PHE A 166 9.52 31.30 14.83
C PHE A 166 8.24 31.14 14.00
N GLY A 167 8.02 29.93 13.44
CA GLY A 167 6.82 29.60 12.66
C GLY A 167 6.94 29.92 11.16
N THR A 168 8.16 30.12 10.64
CA THR A 168 8.37 30.30 9.20
C THR A 168 8.30 28.95 8.50
N HIS A 169 7.23 28.70 7.79
CA HIS A 169 7.07 27.48 6.99
C HIS A 169 7.91 27.57 5.71
N ALA A 170 8.81 26.63 5.53
CA ALA A 170 9.61 26.49 4.31
C ALA A 170 8.97 25.56 3.30
N VAL A 171 8.48 24.42 3.79
CA VAL A 171 7.89 23.38 2.96
C VAL A 171 6.60 22.87 3.60
N GLU A 172 5.62 22.59 2.77
CA GLU A 172 4.42 21.84 3.12
C GLU A 172 4.29 20.61 2.23
N VAL A 173 3.82 19.52 2.81
CA VAL A 173 3.60 18.26 2.13
C VAL A 173 2.13 17.87 2.19
N TRP A 174 1.55 17.59 1.05
CA TRP A 174 0.14 17.27 0.88
C TRP A 174 -0.01 15.92 0.15
N LEU A 175 -0.90 15.07 0.64
CA LEU A 175 -1.36 13.87 -0.06
C LEU A 175 -2.75 14.16 -0.64
N ASN A 176 -2.85 14.22 -1.97
CA ASN A 176 -4.11 14.55 -2.63
C ASN A 176 -4.94 13.31 -2.93
N ASN A 177 -4.27 12.22 -3.34
CA ASN A 177 -4.95 10.98 -3.70
C ASN A 177 -4.02 9.79 -3.55
N ALA A 178 -4.51 8.75 -2.89
CA ALA A 178 -3.92 7.43 -2.86
C ALA A 178 -4.97 6.39 -2.47
N SER A 179 -4.92 5.24 -3.09
CA SER A 179 -5.72 4.08 -2.69
C SER A 179 -4.89 2.81 -2.74
N ILE A 180 -5.24 1.86 -1.91
CA ILE A 180 -4.60 0.55 -1.85
C ILE A 180 -5.58 -0.48 -2.38
N SER A 181 -5.11 -1.38 -3.23
CA SER A 181 -5.87 -2.56 -3.65
C SER A 181 -5.04 -3.82 -3.48
N LEU A 182 -5.73 -4.92 -3.20
CA LEU A 182 -5.11 -6.24 -3.14
C LEU A 182 -4.92 -6.80 -4.56
N PRO A 183 -3.94 -7.67 -4.77
CA PRO A 183 -3.75 -8.34 -6.03
C PRO A 183 -4.94 -9.26 -6.31
N ALA A 184 -5.48 -9.19 -7.50
CA ALA A 184 -6.64 -9.98 -7.91
C ALA A 184 -6.49 -10.50 -9.33
N CYS A 185 -7.14 -11.63 -9.58
CA CYS A 185 -7.35 -12.18 -10.91
C CYS A 185 -8.80 -12.07 -11.33
N ASN A 186 -9.04 -11.70 -12.56
CA ASN A 186 -10.33 -11.70 -13.20
C ASN A 186 -10.44 -12.95 -14.09
N LEU A 187 -11.40 -13.78 -13.78
CA LEU A 187 -11.68 -15.02 -14.50
C LEU A 187 -12.90 -14.81 -15.39
N ASN A 188 -12.73 -15.04 -16.70
CA ASN A 188 -13.75 -14.98 -17.73
C ASN A 188 -14.60 -13.68 -17.72
N ASP A 189 -13.99 -12.56 -17.37
CA ASP A 189 -14.64 -11.25 -17.22
C ASP A 189 -15.89 -11.30 -16.29
N GLY A 190 -15.86 -12.20 -15.28
CA GLY A 190 -16.96 -12.42 -14.34
C GLY A 190 -18.16 -13.20 -14.93
N LYS A 191 -18.04 -13.72 -16.15
CA LYS A 191 -19.11 -14.48 -16.81
C LYS A 191 -18.99 -15.97 -16.51
N PRO A 192 -20.10 -16.72 -16.49
CA PRO A 192 -20.07 -18.17 -16.42
C PRO A 192 -19.20 -18.80 -17.54
N ILE A 193 -18.65 -19.97 -17.23
CA ILE A 193 -17.94 -20.82 -18.19
C ILE A 193 -18.83 -22.00 -18.45
N ASP A 194 -19.36 -22.09 -19.67
CA ASP A 194 -20.26 -23.17 -20.08
C ASP A 194 -19.48 -24.26 -20.79
N VAL A 195 -19.73 -25.51 -20.40
CA VAL A 195 -19.12 -26.70 -21.01
C VAL A 195 -20.24 -27.59 -21.52
N ASP A 196 -20.45 -27.60 -22.83
CA ASP A 196 -21.46 -28.42 -23.49
C ASP A 196 -20.87 -29.75 -23.95
N PHE A 197 -21.34 -30.85 -23.38
CA PHE A 197 -20.94 -32.20 -23.80
C PHE A 197 -21.66 -32.66 -25.05
N GLY A 198 -22.73 -31.99 -25.45
CA GLY A 198 -23.56 -32.35 -26.61
C GLY A 198 -24.79 -33.21 -26.27
N SER A 199 -25.66 -33.40 -27.25
CA SER A 199 -26.99 -34.03 -27.07
C SER A 199 -27.06 -35.51 -27.37
N ALA A 200 -26.03 -36.11 -27.99
CA ALA A 200 -26.05 -37.53 -28.41
C ALA A 200 -24.79 -38.24 -27.91
N ILE A 201 -24.80 -38.61 -26.63
CA ILE A 201 -23.66 -39.24 -25.95
C ILE A 201 -23.95 -40.76 -25.86
N ALA A 202 -23.09 -41.58 -26.49
CA ALA A 202 -23.15 -43.02 -26.32
C ALA A 202 -22.56 -43.44 -24.97
N THR A 203 -23.24 -44.29 -24.22
CA THR A 203 -22.78 -44.78 -22.92
C THR A 203 -21.46 -45.52 -23.01
N THR A 204 -21.18 -46.20 -24.13
CA THR A 204 -19.88 -46.85 -24.42
C THR A 204 -18.73 -45.86 -24.53
N ASP A 205 -18.98 -44.61 -24.99
CA ASP A 205 -17.96 -43.57 -25.10
C ASP A 205 -17.68 -42.94 -23.76
N VAL A 206 -18.68 -42.82 -22.86
CA VAL A 206 -18.47 -42.42 -21.47
C VAL A 206 -17.65 -43.47 -20.72
N ALA A 207 -18.00 -44.77 -20.87
CA ALA A 207 -17.26 -45.87 -20.24
C ALA A 207 -15.78 -45.92 -20.65
N SER A 208 -15.49 -45.53 -21.89
CA SER A 208 -14.12 -45.46 -22.42
C SER A 208 -13.40 -44.14 -22.19
N GLY A 209 -14.04 -43.15 -21.54
CA GLY A 209 -13.47 -41.82 -21.30
C GLY A 209 -13.23 -40.97 -22.55
N LYS A 210 -13.95 -41.27 -23.66
CA LYS A 210 -13.79 -40.56 -24.94
C LYS A 210 -14.53 -39.22 -25.01
N ILE A 211 -15.46 -39.00 -24.09
CA ILE A 211 -16.27 -37.79 -24.10
C ILE A 211 -15.50 -36.71 -23.29
N GLU A 212 -14.71 -35.96 -24.02
CA GLU A 212 -13.86 -34.90 -23.50
C GLU A 212 -14.24 -33.53 -24.11
N ARG A 213 -14.24 -32.49 -23.32
CA ARG A 213 -14.46 -31.09 -23.74
C ARG A 213 -13.43 -30.16 -23.12
N SER A 214 -12.95 -29.20 -23.90
CA SER A 214 -12.12 -28.12 -23.39
C SER A 214 -12.95 -27.18 -22.53
N ILE A 215 -12.37 -26.71 -21.45
CA ILE A 215 -12.91 -25.63 -20.62
C ILE A 215 -12.22 -24.32 -21.06
N ASP A 216 -12.91 -23.57 -21.92
CA ASP A 216 -12.38 -22.30 -22.41
C ASP A 216 -12.64 -21.20 -21.42
N TYR A 217 -11.58 -20.52 -20.97
CA TYR A 217 -11.66 -19.42 -20.04
C TYR A 217 -10.61 -18.34 -20.32
N LYS A 218 -10.95 -17.10 -19.97
CA LYS A 218 -10.04 -15.95 -19.99
C LYS A 218 -9.53 -15.70 -18.59
N LEU A 219 -8.23 -15.40 -18.45
CA LEU A 219 -7.62 -15.07 -17.18
C LEU A 219 -6.81 -13.78 -17.33
N THR A 220 -7.07 -12.77 -16.48
CA THR A 220 -6.32 -11.53 -16.40
C THR A 220 -6.06 -11.24 -14.95
N CYS A 221 -4.81 -10.99 -14.57
CA CYS A 221 -4.41 -10.75 -13.19
C CYS A 221 -3.71 -9.39 -13.05
N SER A 222 -3.69 -8.82 -11.84
CA SER A 222 -3.02 -7.55 -11.54
C SER A 222 -1.50 -7.61 -11.74
N TYR A 223 -0.93 -8.81 -11.62
CA TYR A 223 0.50 -9.08 -11.81
C TYR A 223 0.68 -10.33 -12.68
N ASP A 224 1.47 -10.22 -13.74
CA ASP A 224 1.65 -11.28 -14.72
C ASP A 224 2.80 -12.26 -14.38
N ASN A 225 3.73 -11.85 -13.50
CA ASN A 225 4.96 -12.61 -13.23
C ASN A 225 4.97 -13.33 -11.88
N TYR A 226 3.80 -13.54 -11.28
CA TYR A 226 3.67 -14.25 -10.01
C TYR A 226 2.99 -15.59 -10.24
N GLY A 227 3.44 -16.60 -9.48
CA GLY A 227 2.83 -17.92 -9.46
C GLY A 227 1.36 -17.86 -9.09
N LEU A 228 0.57 -18.66 -9.76
CA LEU A 228 -0.88 -18.77 -9.61
C LEU A 228 -1.28 -20.22 -9.32
N LYS A 229 -2.41 -20.39 -8.69
CA LYS A 229 -3.06 -21.68 -8.48
C LYS A 229 -4.52 -21.60 -8.90
N VAL A 230 -4.99 -22.66 -9.51
CA VAL A 230 -6.41 -22.85 -9.84
C VAL A 230 -7.00 -23.99 -9.03
N ARG A 231 -8.25 -23.83 -8.63
CA ARG A 231 -9.09 -24.88 -8.03
C ARG A 231 -10.41 -24.95 -8.78
N ILE A 232 -10.92 -26.16 -8.91
CA ILE A 232 -12.32 -26.40 -9.30
C ILE A 232 -13.02 -26.95 -8.05
N LEU A 233 -13.94 -26.18 -7.50
CA LEU A 233 -14.63 -26.47 -6.25
C LEU A 233 -16.05 -26.95 -6.55
N GLY A 234 -16.44 -28.05 -5.92
CA GLY A 234 -17.77 -28.63 -6.12
C GLY A 234 -18.05 -29.81 -5.22
N THR A 235 -19.20 -30.40 -5.37
CA THR A 235 -19.59 -31.65 -4.67
C THR A 235 -19.04 -32.84 -5.42
N GLY A 236 -18.36 -33.72 -4.71
CA GLY A 236 -17.82 -34.96 -5.28
C GLY A 236 -18.91 -35.95 -5.62
N ALA A 237 -18.72 -36.72 -6.72
CA ALA A 237 -19.62 -37.79 -7.09
C ALA A 237 -19.63 -38.91 -6.02
N ALA A 238 -20.78 -39.49 -5.74
CA ALA A 238 -20.94 -40.49 -4.68
C ALA A 238 -20.01 -41.71 -4.80
N PHE A 239 -19.64 -42.08 -6.03
CA PHE A 239 -18.77 -43.22 -6.31
C PHE A 239 -17.26 -42.83 -6.37
N ASN A 240 -16.95 -41.57 -6.51
CA ASN A 240 -15.57 -41.06 -6.47
C ASN A 240 -15.54 -39.54 -6.20
N ASN A 241 -15.00 -39.13 -5.04
CA ASN A 241 -14.92 -37.74 -4.61
C ASN A 241 -13.99 -36.86 -5.47
N ASP A 242 -13.11 -37.45 -6.28
CA ASP A 242 -12.23 -36.71 -7.18
C ASP A 242 -12.96 -36.21 -8.44
N LEU A 243 -14.20 -36.63 -8.65
CA LEU A 243 -15.06 -36.30 -9.79
C LEU A 243 -16.15 -35.33 -9.34
N LEU A 244 -16.52 -34.38 -10.18
CA LEU A 244 -17.66 -33.51 -9.93
C LEU A 244 -18.97 -34.29 -10.08
N GLN A 245 -19.85 -34.19 -9.12
CA GLN A 245 -21.19 -34.77 -9.14
C GLN A 245 -22.07 -34.09 -10.19
N THR A 246 -22.88 -34.86 -10.89
CA THR A 246 -23.98 -34.35 -11.70
C THR A 246 -25.31 -34.38 -10.91
N ASN A 247 -26.38 -33.84 -11.50
CA ASN A 247 -27.73 -33.88 -10.91
C ASN A 247 -28.35 -35.30 -10.86
N ILE A 248 -27.71 -36.25 -11.50
CA ILE A 248 -28.04 -37.68 -11.45
C ILE A 248 -26.82 -38.42 -10.86
N ASN A 249 -27.02 -39.63 -10.33
CA ASN A 249 -25.94 -40.33 -9.62
C ASN A 249 -24.71 -40.61 -10.49
N GLU A 250 -24.91 -40.76 -11.79
CA GLU A 250 -23.88 -40.92 -12.81
C GLU A 250 -24.33 -40.27 -14.13
N PRO A 251 -23.41 -39.75 -14.96
CA PRO A 251 -21.95 -39.78 -14.84
C PRO A 251 -21.39 -38.78 -13.82
N GLY A 252 -20.11 -38.96 -13.45
CA GLY A 252 -19.28 -37.91 -12.82
C GLY A 252 -18.43 -37.19 -13.87
N ILE A 253 -17.90 -36.06 -13.53
CA ILE A 253 -17.01 -35.26 -14.41
C ILE A 253 -15.60 -35.25 -13.82
N LYS A 254 -14.67 -35.82 -14.57
CA LYS A 254 -13.23 -35.78 -14.29
C LYS A 254 -12.63 -34.52 -14.92
N PHE A 255 -11.67 -33.89 -14.25
CA PHE A 255 -10.92 -32.79 -14.80
C PHE A 255 -9.48 -33.17 -15.12
N LYS A 256 -8.89 -32.49 -16.10
CA LYS A 256 -7.47 -32.50 -16.40
C LYS A 256 -6.98 -31.04 -16.55
N ALA A 257 -5.72 -30.82 -16.15
CA ALA A 257 -4.96 -29.61 -16.41
C ALA A 257 -3.66 -30.02 -17.13
N ASP A 258 -3.41 -29.48 -18.31
CA ASP A 258 -2.23 -29.80 -19.15
C ASP A 258 -2.04 -31.34 -19.30
N GLU A 259 -3.12 -32.08 -19.57
CA GLU A 259 -3.21 -33.55 -19.68
C GLU A 259 -2.94 -34.32 -18.37
N ILE A 260 -2.65 -33.63 -17.24
CA ILE A 260 -2.49 -34.23 -15.93
C ILE A 260 -3.86 -34.33 -15.24
N ASP A 261 -4.12 -35.44 -14.56
CA ASP A 261 -5.35 -35.59 -13.77
C ASP A 261 -5.41 -34.49 -12.70
N PHE A 262 -6.54 -33.78 -12.66
CA PHE A 262 -6.79 -32.66 -11.75
C PHE A 262 -8.02 -32.98 -10.88
N PRO A 263 -7.80 -33.63 -9.71
CA PRO A 263 -8.90 -34.02 -8.83
C PRO A 263 -9.70 -32.78 -8.33
N LEU A 264 -11.02 -32.98 -8.21
CA LEU A 264 -11.92 -31.95 -7.69
C LEU A 264 -11.45 -31.47 -6.30
N ASN A 265 -11.61 -30.18 -6.02
CA ASN A 265 -11.22 -29.53 -4.76
C ASN A 265 -9.71 -29.51 -4.45
N THR A 266 -8.85 -29.90 -5.38
CA THR A 266 -7.40 -29.81 -5.25
C THR A 266 -6.84 -28.52 -5.90
N GLU A 267 -5.55 -28.28 -5.77
CA GLU A 267 -4.85 -27.14 -6.37
C GLU A 267 -4.00 -27.59 -7.55
N PHE A 268 -3.99 -26.80 -8.61
CA PHE A 268 -3.05 -26.92 -9.71
C PHE A 268 -2.27 -25.62 -9.85
N ASN A 269 -0.95 -25.69 -9.70
CA ASN A 269 -0.05 -24.54 -9.72
C ASN A 269 0.47 -24.26 -11.13
N PHE A 270 0.57 -22.97 -11.50
CA PHE A 270 1.11 -22.53 -12.78
C PHE A 270 1.82 -21.18 -12.64
N ALA A 271 2.70 -20.85 -13.61
CA ALA A 271 3.67 -19.78 -13.45
C ALA A 271 3.10 -18.35 -13.57
N SER A 272 2.06 -18.14 -14.41
CA SER A 272 1.50 -16.81 -14.69
C SER A 272 0.17 -16.91 -15.41
N ALA A 273 -0.56 -15.80 -15.54
CA ALA A 273 -1.81 -15.76 -16.31
C ALA A 273 -1.61 -16.13 -17.79
N ALA A 274 -0.46 -15.79 -18.38
CA ALA A 274 -0.11 -16.16 -19.75
C ALA A 274 0.18 -17.67 -19.90
N ALA A 275 0.65 -18.31 -18.83
CA ALA A 275 0.91 -19.75 -18.75
C ALA A 275 -0.25 -20.52 -18.10
N LYS A 276 -1.47 -20.05 -18.22
CA LYS A 276 -2.66 -20.72 -17.67
C LYS A 276 -2.80 -22.12 -18.24
N PRO A 277 -3.17 -23.13 -17.42
CA PRO A 277 -3.30 -24.48 -17.88
C PRO A 277 -4.47 -24.66 -18.89
N VAL A 278 -4.29 -25.57 -19.82
CA VAL A 278 -5.40 -26.07 -20.68
C VAL A 278 -6.23 -27.00 -19.82
N LEU A 279 -7.47 -26.58 -19.53
CA LEU A 279 -8.39 -27.40 -18.74
C LEU A 279 -9.34 -28.19 -19.61
N LYS A 280 -9.61 -29.44 -19.21
CA LYS A 280 -10.54 -30.34 -19.86
C LYS A 280 -11.50 -30.99 -18.87
N ALA A 281 -12.72 -31.20 -19.30
CA ALA A 281 -13.75 -31.94 -18.58
C ALA A 281 -14.05 -33.26 -19.34
N ILE A 282 -14.07 -34.35 -18.63
CA ILE A 282 -14.24 -35.71 -19.18
C ILE A 282 -15.38 -36.40 -18.46
N LEU A 283 -16.38 -36.88 -19.19
CA LEU A 283 -17.42 -37.70 -18.60
C LEU A 283 -16.88 -39.07 -18.21
N THR A 284 -17.20 -39.51 -17.00
CA THR A 284 -16.72 -40.77 -16.43
C THR A 284 -17.85 -41.48 -15.70
N GLN A 285 -17.96 -42.78 -15.84
CA GLN A 285 -18.92 -43.59 -15.07
C GLN A 285 -18.21 -44.54 -14.10
N GLN A 286 -18.92 -45.02 -13.11
CA GLN A 286 -18.44 -46.07 -12.23
C GLN A 286 -18.27 -47.38 -13.04
N ALA A 287 -17.17 -48.08 -12.79
CA ALA A 287 -16.92 -49.34 -13.48
C ALA A 287 -18.03 -50.36 -13.22
N GLY A 288 -18.59 -50.92 -14.30
CA GLY A 288 -19.65 -51.92 -14.23
C GLY A 288 -21.05 -51.34 -14.01
N SER A 289 -21.22 -50.02 -13.91
CA SER A 289 -22.54 -49.39 -13.83
C SER A 289 -23.19 -49.23 -15.22
N HIS A 290 -24.51 -48.99 -15.22
CA HIS A 290 -25.28 -48.64 -16.40
C HIS A 290 -25.75 -47.20 -16.28
N LEU A 291 -25.32 -46.35 -17.21
CA LEU A 291 -25.79 -44.96 -17.26
C LEU A 291 -27.28 -44.92 -17.61
N PRO A 292 -28.11 -44.18 -16.83
CA PRO A 292 -29.49 -43.94 -17.22
C PRO A 292 -29.54 -43.03 -18.45
N ALA A 293 -30.56 -43.23 -19.28
CA ALA A 293 -30.86 -42.29 -20.36
C ALA A 293 -31.46 -41.01 -19.81
N GLY A 294 -31.09 -39.88 -20.35
CA GLY A 294 -31.62 -38.58 -19.96
C GLY A 294 -30.56 -37.48 -19.93
N ASP A 295 -31.02 -36.28 -19.69
CA ASP A 295 -30.14 -35.09 -19.57
C ASP A 295 -29.47 -35.04 -18.20
N PHE A 296 -28.26 -34.53 -18.16
CA PHE A 296 -27.55 -34.27 -16.92
C PHE A 296 -27.01 -32.85 -16.91
N THR A 297 -26.85 -32.29 -15.72
CA THR A 297 -26.23 -31.00 -15.45
C THR A 297 -25.25 -31.12 -14.27
N ALA A 298 -24.25 -30.27 -14.26
CA ALA A 298 -23.34 -30.11 -13.12
C ALA A 298 -22.97 -28.65 -12.94
N SER A 299 -22.58 -28.29 -11.74
CA SER A 299 -22.11 -26.95 -11.43
C SER A 299 -20.87 -26.99 -10.50
N ALA A 300 -19.86 -26.20 -10.83
CA ALA A 300 -18.67 -26.06 -10.04
C ALA A 300 -18.24 -24.57 -9.99
N THR A 301 -17.43 -24.22 -9.02
CA THR A 301 -16.81 -22.89 -8.93
C THR A 301 -15.33 -23.01 -9.25
N MET A 302 -14.90 -22.30 -10.29
CA MET A 302 -13.48 -22.17 -10.60
C MET A 302 -12.92 -20.95 -9.86
N ARG A 303 -11.80 -21.14 -9.14
CA ARG A 303 -11.12 -20.09 -8.38
C ARG A 303 -9.66 -20.05 -8.77
N VAL A 304 -9.15 -18.82 -9.02
CA VAL A 304 -7.73 -18.57 -9.30
C VAL A 304 -7.20 -17.57 -8.29
N GLU A 305 -6.06 -17.89 -7.71
CA GLU A 305 -5.41 -17.09 -6.66
C GLU A 305 -3.90 -17.04 -6.91
N TYR A 306 -3.25 -16.00 -6.37
CA TYR A 306 -1.80 -15.99 -6.25
C TYR A 306 -1.33 -17.05 -5.24
N GLN A 307 -0.14 -17.63 -5.49
CA GLN A 307 0.49 -18.61 -4.60
C GLN A 307 1.06 -17.94 -3.35
#